data_9492921924321b388d7222ad1f4c18e6
#
_entry.id   9492921924321b388d7222ad1f4c18e6
#
_cell.length_a   1.000
_cell.length_b   1.000
_cell.length_c   1.000
_cell.angle_alpha   90.00
_cell.angle_beta   90.00
_cell.angle_gamma   90.00
#
_symmetry.space_group_name_H-M   'P 1'
#
loop_
_entity.id
_entity.type
_entity.pdbx_description
1 polymer ?
#
loop_
_entity_poly.entity_id
_entity_poly.type
_entity_poly.pdbx_seq_one_letter_code
_entity_poly.pdbx_strand_id
1 'polypeptide(L)'
;MRIDPATRTFQAIRIWVNRELEGLDAFLAQAAARLAPGGRLAVITFHSLEDRIVKHTLRSLQAAGEIGLTIRTKRPMVPSEVEIESNPRARSAKLRAAERNGQAR
;
A
#
# COMPACT_ATOMS: atom_id res chain seq x y z
N MET A 1 26.41 2.91 -1.66
CA MET A 1 25.73 4.13 -1.21
C MET A 1 25.86 4.29 0.28
N ARG A 2 26.17 5.45 0.68
CA ARG A 2 26.36 5.72 2.08
C ARG A 2 25.08 6.28 2.69
N ILE A 3 24.72 5.77 3.86
CA ILE A 3 23.54 6.24 4.56
C ILE A 3 23.97 7.10 5.74
N ASP A 4 23.55 8.33 5.70
CA ASP A 4 23.85 9.27 6.79
C ASP A 4 22.97 8.92 7.99
N PRO A 5 23.53 8.70 9.18
CA PRO A 5 22.70 8.38 10.35
C PRO A 5 21.68 9.45 10.66
N ALA A 6 21.97 10.69 10.30
CA ALA A 6 21.03 11.78 10.52
C ALA A 6 19.92 11.81 9.49
N THR A 7 20.08 11.09 8.39
CA THR A 7 19.10 11.04 7.31
C THR A 7 18.31 9.77 7.42
N ARG A 8 16.99 9.92 7.56
CA ARG A 8 16.12 8.78 7.67
C ARG A 8 15.91 8.17 6.27
N THR A 9 16.22 6.90 6.13
CA THR A 9 16.00 6.21 4.88
C THR A 9 14.52 5.90 4.75
N PHE A 10 13.92 6.41 3.70
CA PHE A 10 12.50 6.17 3.44
C PHE A 10 12.35 4.92 2.59
N GLN A 11 11.58 3.97 3.08
CA GLN A 11 11.26 2.77 2.33
C GLN A 11 9.83 2.86 1.81
N ALA A 12 9.66 2.60 0.54
CA ALA A 12 8.34 2.53 -0.07
C ALA A 12 8.25 1.27 -0.91
N ILE A 13 7.26 0.45 -0.64
CA ILE A 13 6.98 -0.73 -1.43
C ILE A 13 5.72 -0.46 -2.22
N ARG A 14 5.81 -0.63 -3.53
CA ARG A 14 4.68 -0.45 -4.43
C ARG A 14 4.28 -1.78 -5.01
N ILE A 15 3.00 -2.10 -4.91
CA ILE A 15 2.46 -3.34 -5.40
C ILE A 15 1.40 -3.04 -6.44
N TRP A 16 1.57 -3.63 -7.62
CA TRP A 16 0.60 -3.52 -8.70
C TRP A 16 -0.16 -4.84 -8.75
N VAL A 17 -1.44 -4.79 -8.48
CA VAL A 17 -2.26 -6.00 -8.50
C VAL A 17 -2.76 -6.23 -9.92
N ASN A 18 -2.44 -7.40 -10.46
CA ASN A 18 -2.77 -7.73 -11.83
C ASN A 18 -3.64 -8.99 -11.85
N ARG A 19 -4.88 -8.85 -11.39
CA ARG A 19 -5.89 -9.92 -11.42
C ARG A 19 -5.53 -11.13 -10.57
N GLU A 20 -4.61 -10.95 -9.65
CA GLU A 20 -4.22 -12.04 -8.75
C GLU A 20 -5.03 -11.92 -7.47
N LEU A 21 -6.20 -12.55 -7.45
CA LEU A 21 -7.06 -12.46 -6.27
C LEU A 21 -6.70 -13.51 -5.23
N GLU A 22 -6.33 -14.69 -5.70
CA GLU A 22 -5.99 -15.77 -4.78
C GLU A 22 -4.66 -15.48 -4.10
N GLY A 23 -4.65 -15.51 -2.77
CA GLY A 23 -3.44 -15.25 -2.02
C GLY A 23 -3.06 -13.79 -1.92
N LEU A 24 -3.88 -12.88 -2.43
CA LEU A 24 -3.56 -11.46 -2.38
C LEU A 24 -3.46 -10.98 -0.93
N ASP A 25 -4.37 -11.44 -0.07
CA ASP A 25 -4.34 -11.05 1.33
C ASP A 25 -3.07 -11.51 2.02
N ALA A 26 -2.66 -12.74 1.78
CA ALA A 26 -1.42 -13.25 2.38
C ALA A 26 -0.21 -12.51 1.86
N PHE A 27 -0.20 -12.20 0.56
CA PHE A 27 0.90 -11.46 -0.04
C PHE A 27 1.02 -10.07 0.57
N LEU A 28 -0.12 -9.40 0.75
CA LEU A 28 -0.12 -8.06 1.35
C LEU A 28 0.38 -8.10 2.79
N ALA A 29 -0.05 -9.11 3.55
CA ALA A 29 0.40 -9.25 4.93
C ALA A 29 1.92 -9.45 4.99
N GLN A 30 2.46 -10.25 4.09
CA GLN A 30 3.90 -10.47 4.05
C GLN A 30 4.65 -9.19 3.66
N ALA A 31 4.11 -8.46 2.68
CA ALA A 31 4.74 -7.22 2.26
C ALA A 31 4.74 -6.20 3.38
N ALA A 32 3.63 -6.09 4.09
CA ALA A 32 3.53 -5.15 5.21
C ALA A 32 4.50 -5.51 6.33
N ALA A 33 4.65 -6.81 6.60
CA ALA A 33 5.55 -7.26 7.65
C ALA A 33 7.02 -6.98 7.33
N ARG A 34 7.34 -6.78 6.06
CA ARG A 34 8.70 -6.49 5.64
C ARG A 34 9.03 -5.02 5.58
N LEU A 35 8.05 -4.18 5.85
CA LEU A 35 8.30 -2.75 5.88
C LEU A 35 9.23 -2.39 7.04
N ALA A 36 10.19 -1.52 6.78
CA ALA A 36 10.97 -0.94 7.85
C ALA A 36 10.08 0.01 8.64
N PRO A 37 10.43 0.28 9.91
CA PRO A 37 9.67 1.29 10.66
C PRO A 37 9.63 2.60 9.90
N GLY A 38 8.44 3.17 9.75
CA GLY A 38 8.22 4.37 8.96
C GLY A 38 8.07 4.12 7.48
N GLY A 39 8.22 2.88 7.03
CA GLY A 39 8.05 2.56 5.62
C GLY A 39 6.60 2.57 5.21
N ARG A 40 6.36 2.72 3.92
CA ARG A 40 5.00 2.80 3.38
C ARG A 40 4.78 1.73 2.32
N LEU A 41 3.55 1.25 2.30
CA LEU A 41 3.10 0.28 1.33
C LEU A 41 2.01 0.93 0.49
N ALA A 42 2.20 0.94 -0.81
CA ALA A 42 1.21 1.47 -1.74
C ALA A 42 0.74 0.34 -2.66
N VAL A 43 -0.56 0.17 -2.74
CA VAL A 43 -1.16 -0.91 -3.54
C VAL A 43 -2.04 -0.29 -4.59
N ILE A 44 -1.79 -0.63 -5.85
CA ILE A 44 -2.56 -0.12 -6.98
C ILE A 44 -3.35 -1.26 -7.58
N THR A 45 -4.67 -1.09 -7.65
CA THR A 45 -5.56 -2.08 -8.20
C THR A 45 -6.33 -1.48 -9.36
N PHE A 46 -6.88 -2.33 -10.23
CA PHE A 46 -7.62 -1.90 -11.41
C PHE A 46 -9.04 -2.44 -11.45
N HIS A 47 -9.43 -3.22 -10.45
CA HIS A 47 -10.76 -3.78 -10.36
C HIS A 47 -11.32 -3.58 -8.97
N SER A 48 -12.63 -3.40 -8.89
CA SER A 48 -13.25 -3.14 -7.60
C SER A 48 -13.12 -4.33 -6.65
N LEU A 49 -13.08 -5.54 -7.18
CA LEU A 49 -12.94 -6.71 -6.34
C LEU A 49 -11.53 -6.76 -5.70
N GLU A 50 -10.52 -6.45 -6.49
CA GLU A 50 -9.15 -6.36 -5.96
C GLU A 50 -9.08 -5.27 -4.88
N ASP A 51 -9.66 -4.12 -5.16
CA ASP A 51 -9.63 -3.03 -4.21
C ASP A 51 -10.31 -3.39 -2.91
N ARG A 52 -11.41 -4.15 -2.99
CA ARG A 52 -12.12 -4.59 -1.79
C ARG A 52 -11.24 -5.50 -0.94
N ILE A 53 -10.53 -6.41 -1.58
CA ILE A 53 -9.62 -7.31 -0.86
C ILE A 53 -8.52 -6.51 -0.18
N VAL A 54 -7.93 -5.55 -0.89
CA VAL A 54 -6.89 -4.69 -0.32
C VAL A 54 -7.43 -3.93 0.88
N LYS A 55 -8.60 -3.33 0.72
CA LYS A 55 -9.24 -2.57 1.79
C LYS A 55 -9.42 -3.40 3.04
N HIS A 56 -9.99 -4.59 2.88
CA HIS A 56 -10.25 -5.45 4.03
C HIS A 56 -8.97 -5.97 4.66
N THR A 57 -7.99 -6.31 3.83
CA THR A 57 -6.72 -6.80 4.35
C THR A 57 -5.99 -5.74 5.16
N LEU A 58 -5.91 -4.52 4.63
CA LEU A 58 -5.24 -3.45 5.34
C LEU A 58 -5.96 -3.12 6.65
N ARG A 59 -7.28 -3.15 6.65
CA ARG A 59 -8.03 -2.91 7.87
C ARG A 59 -7.80 -4.00 8.91
N SER A 60 -7.73 -5.25 8.46
CA SER A 60 -7.46 -6.36 9.37
C SER A 60 -6.07 -6.25 9.98
N LEU A 61 -5.08 -5.89 9.17
CA LEU A 61 -3.72 -5.75 9.66
C LEU A 61 -3.61 -4.59 10.65
N GLN A 62 -4.30 -3.50 10.38
CA GLN A 62 -4.30 -2.38 11.31
C GLN A 62 -4.97 -2.75 12.62
N ALA A 63 -6.09 -3.44 12.56
CA ALA A 63 -6.83 -3.83 13.76
C ALA A 63 -6.06 -4.83 14.59
N ALA A 64 -5.34 -5.74 13.94
CA ALA A 64 -4.56 -6.75 14.67
C ALA A 64 -3.42 -6.12 15.46
N GLY A 65 -2.84 -5.03 14.95
CA GLY A 65 -1.84 -4.30 15.70
C GLY A 65 -0.48 -4.96 15.80
N GLU A 66 -0.29 -6.11 15.20
CA GLU A 66 0.96 -6.84 15.34
C GLU A 66 2.11 -6.14 14.62
N ILE A 67 1.82 -5.56 13.48
CA ILE A 67 2.84 -4.88 12.68
C ILE A 67 2.91 -3.40 13.02
N GLY A 68 1.85 -2.86 13.61
CA GLY A 68 1.78 -1.42 13.83
C GLY A 68 1.50 -0.67 12.56
N LEU A 69 0.60 -1.20 11.75
CA LEU A 69 0.27 -0.60 10.46
C LEU A 69 -0.83 0.44 10.62
N THR A 70 -0.67 1.57 9.96
CA THR A 70 -1.68 2.63 9.96
C THR A 70 -2.09 2.92 8.53
N ILE A 71 -3.39 2.85 8.26
CA ILE A 71 -3.90 3.16 6.92
C ILE A 71 -3.83 4.67 6.72
N ARG A 72 -3.24 5.09 5.60
CA ARG A 72 -3.06 6.49 5.30
C ARG A 72 -4.13 7.03 4.34
N THR A 73 -4.87 6.15 3.67
CA THR A 73 -5.91 6.55 2.73
C THR A 73 -7.25 6.11 3.26
N LYS A 74 -8.11 7.05 3.65
CA LYS A 74 -9.48 6.72 4.04
C LYS A 74 -10.27 6.23 2.85
N ARG A 75 -10.00 6.82 1.69
CA ARG A 75 -10.61 6.42 0.43
C ARG A 75 -9.48 6.13 -0.53
N PRO A 76 -9.71 5.26 -1.49
CA PRO A 76 -8.67 5.01 -2.49
C PRO A 76 -8.42 6.29 -3.28
N MET A 77 -7.15 6.53 -3.58
CA MET A 77 -6.79 7.64 -4.44
C MET A 77 -7.02 7.23 -5.88
N VAL A 78 -7.60 8.12 -6.65
CA VAL A 78 -7.89 7.87 -8.05
C VAL A 78 -7.08 8.84 -8.91
N PRO A 79 -6.82 8.47 -10.17
CA PRO A 79 -6.04 9.33 -11.04
C PRO A 79 -6.80 10.58 -11.39
N SER A 80 -6.06 11.65 -11.69
CA SER A 80 -6.65 12.89 -12.17
C SER A 80 -7.15 12.72 -13.60
N GLU A 81 -7.95 13.67 -14.06
CA GLU A 81 -8.42 13.63 -15.44
C GLU A 81 -7.28 13.71 -16.42
N VAL A 82 -6.25 14.47 -16.07
CA VAL A 82 -5.08 14.59 -16.94
C VAL A 82 -4.37 13.25 -17.07
N GLU A 83 -4.25 12.52 -15.97
CA GLU A 83 -3.65 11.19 -16.01
C GLU A 83 -4.46 10.24 -16.87
N ILE A 84 -5.78 10.32 -16.77
CA ILE A 84 -6.65 9.44 -17.56
C ILE A 84 -6.53 9.76 -19.04
N GLU A 85 -6.43 11.03 -19.39
CA GLU A 85 -6.25 11.44 -20.78
C GLU A 85 -4.94 10.92 -21.34
N SER A 86 -3.87 10.98 -20.54
CA SER A 86 -2.56 10.50 -20.97
C SER A 86 -2.51 8.98 -21.03
N ASN A 87 -3.24 8.31 -20.14
CA ASN A 87 -3.22 6.87 -20.06
C ASN A 87 -4.62 6.38 -19.68
N PRO A 88 -5.45 6.04 -20.68
CA PRO A 88 -6.82 5.61 -20.40
C PRO A 88 -6.92 4.40 -19.47
N ARG A 89 -5.88 3.58 -19.39
CA ARG A 89 -5.89 2.45 -18.47
C ARG A 89 -5.97 2.88 -17.02
N ALA A 90 -5.52 4.11 -16.73
CA ALA A 90 -5.52 4.62 -15.37
C ALA A 90 -6.94 4.88 -14.86
N ARG A 91 -7.93 4.90 -15.74
CA ARG A 91 -9.30 5.22 -15.33
C ARG A 91 -9.79 4.35 -14.18
N SER A 92 -9.44 3.08 -14.18
CA SER A 92 -9.88 2.14 -13.14
C SER A 92 -8.92 2.01 -11.98
N ALA A 93 -7.81 2.74 -12.01
CA ALA A 93 -6.78 2.58 -11.00
C ALA A 93 -7.22 3.16 -9.66
N LYS A 94 -6.96 2.42 -8.60
CA LYS A 94 -7.19 2.88 -7.23
C LYS A 94 -5.95 2.59 -6.41
N LEU A 95 -5.49 3.58 -5.68
CA LEU A 95 -4.31 3.45 -4.85
C LEU A 95 -4.69 3.55 -3.38
N ARG A 96 -4.24 2.57 -2.61
CA ARG A 96 -4.38 2.59 -1.16
C ARG A 96 -3.01 2.49 -0.54
N ALA A 97 -2.82 3.23 0.54
CA ALA A 97 -1.51 3.27 1.19
C ALA A 97 -1.64 3.06 2.69
N ALA A 98 -0.62 2.43 3.24
CA ALA A 98 -0.52 2.22 4.66
C ALA A 98 0.93 2.43 5.07
N GLU A 99 1.14 2.75 6.33
CA GLU A 99 2.46 3.05 6.84
C GLU A 99 2.72 2.23 8.09
N ARG A 100 3.92 1.66 8.18
CA ARG A 100 4.33 1.00 9.40
C ARG A 100 4.79 2.07 10.38
N ASN A 101 4.31 2.00 11.62
CA ASN A 101 4.67 2.99 12.62
C ASN A 101 6.17 3.11 12.73
N GLY A 102 6.64 4.36 12.85
CA GLY A 102 8.08 4.62 12.85
C GLY A 102 8.76 4.38 14.16
N GLN A 103 8.01 4.03 15.19
CA GLN A 103 8.60 3.82 16.49
C GLN A 103 9.17 2.42 16.60
N ALA A 104 10.46 2.37 16.83
CA ALA A 104 11.11 1.10 17.12
C ALA A 104 10.92 0.80 18.60
N ARG A 105 10.71 -0.47 18.91
CA ARG A 105 10.54 -0.83 20.31
C ARG A 105 11.38 -2.01 20.62
#